data_022d57a20b3010f0797332ea7d7f1775
#
_entry.id   022d57a20b3010f0797332ea7d7f1775
#
_cell.length_a   1.000
_cell.length_b   1.000
_cell.length_c   1.000
_cell.angle_alpha   90.00
_cell.angle_beta   90.00
_cell.angle_gamma   90.00
#
_symmetry.space_group_name_H-M   'P 1'
#
loop_
_entity.id
_entity.type
_entity.pdbx_description
1 polymer ?
#
loop_
_entity_poly.entity_id
_entity_poly.type
_entity_poly.pdbx_seq_one_letter_code
_entity_poly.pdbx_strand_id
1 'polypeptide(L)'
;FTITTEVCNKYYENKKHLPKNLMAEVSKHISKIEKKTGKKWNSSVNPLLVSVRSGAAISMPGMMDTILNLGLNDQTVEGLAKKTNNLRFTWDSYRRFIQLFGKVVFGIDDEKFDDVLDSAKNSQDVKEDGDLNVESLQEIVRKYKSICEEHTRRNFPTDPNEQLNLAIEAVFKSWKGDRAIKYRKENNITKDIANGTAVNVVTMVFGNMGNSSATGVVFTRNGHNGKREIEGEYLTNAQGEDV
;
A
#
# COMPACT_ATOMS: atom_id res chain seq x y z
N PHE A 1 -0.32 -13.36 -5.34
CA PHE A 1 0.85 -14.26 -5.18
C PHE A 1 1.73 -13.78 -4.04
N THR A 2 2.59 -14.69 -3.58
CA THR A 2 3.51 -14.43 -2.49
C THR A 2 4.95 -14.66 -2.96
N ILE A 3 5.83 -13.72 -2.66
CA ILE A 3 7.29 -13.88 -2.75
C ILE A 3 7.73 -14.38 -1.37
N THR A 4 8.39 -15.52 -1.30
CA THR A 4 8.65 -16.22 -0.05
C THR A 4 9.77 -15.60 0.79
N THR A 5 9.87 -16.02 2.04
CA THR A 5 10.89 -15.52 3.00
C THR A 5 12.33 -15.84 2.56
N GLU A 6 12.53 -16.92 1.78
CA GLU A 6 13.84 -17.26 1.22
C GLU A 6 14.37 -16.15 0.30
N VAL A 7 13.48 -15.47 -0.44
CA VAL A 7 13.88 -14.35 -1.31
C VAL A 7 14.32 -13.16 -0.47
N CYS A 8 13.66 -12.91 0.67
CA CYS A 8 14.09 -11.90 1.64
C CYS A 8 15.52 -12.19 2.15
N ASN A 9 15.79 -13.44 2.50
CA ASN A 9 17.13 -13.84 2.96
C ASN A 9 18.18 -13.64 1.86
N LYS A 10 17.89 -14.10 0.63
CA LYS A 10 18.76 -13.88 -0.54
C LYS A 10 18.98 -12.40 -0.84
N TYR A 11 17.99 -11.55 -0.66
CA TYR A 11 18.13 -10.10 -0.80
C TYR A 11 19.19 -9.55 0.15
N TYR A 12 19.21 -9.98 1.41
CA TYR A 12 20.21 -9.54 2.39
C TYR A 12 21.59 -10.16 2.14
N GLU A 13 21.65 -11.43 1.75
CA GLU A 13 22.90 -12.10 1.35
C GLU A 13 23.52 -11.41 0.12
N ASN A 14 22.68 -10.96 -0.80
CA ASN A 14 23.05 -10.27 -2.03
C ASN A 14 23.23 -8.74 -1.85
N LYS A 15 23.65 -8.30 -0.65
CA LYS A 15 23.93 -6.89 -0.31
C LYS A 15 22.75 -5.95 -0.61
N LYS A 16 21.56 -6.37 -0.30
CA LYS A 16 20.29 -5.63 -0.54
C LYS A 16 20.00 -5.40 -2.03
N HIS A 17 20.29 -6.36 -2.87
CA HIS A 17 19.87 -6.39 -4.26
C HIS A 17 18.92 -7.57 -4.50
N LEU A 18 17.83 -7.32 -5.22
CA LEU A 18 16.91 -8.38 -5.59
C LEU A 18 17.60 -9.42 -6.49
N PRO A 19 17.21 -10.71 -6.39
CA PRO A 19 17.72 -11.73 -7.31
C PRO A 19 17.38 -11.36 -8.78
N LYS A 20 18.34 -11.54 -9.69
CA LYS A 20 18.25 -11.09 -11.11
C LYS A 20 16.96 -11.53 -11.83
N ASN A 21 16.46 -12.73 -11.53
CA ASN A 21 15.28 -13.29 -12.22
C ASN A 21 13.95 -13.00 -11.51
N LEU A 22 13.97 -12.34 -10.32
CA LEU A 22 12.77 -12.15 -9.52
C LEU A 22 11.70 -11.37 -10.27
N MET A 23 12.05 -10.23 -10.88
CA MET A 23 11.04 -9.40 -11.55
C MET A 23 10.44 -10.06 -12.81
N ALA A 24 11.17 -10.96 -13.46
CA ALA A 24 10.62 -11.78 -14.54
C ALA A 24 9.55 -12.76 -14.01
N GLU A 25 9.77 -13.38 -12.85
CA GLU A 25 8.77 -14.24 -12.20
C GLU A 25 7.58 -13.43 -11.70
N VAL A 26 7.80 -12.26 -11.09
CA VAL A 26 6.76 -11.32 -10.68
C VAL A 26 5.86 -10.95 -11.86
N SER A 27 6.43 -10.59 -13.00
CA SER A 27 5.67 -10.24 -14.22
C SER A 27 4.78 -11.40 -14.71
N LYS A 28 5.27 -12.65 -14.66
CA LYS A 28 4.44 -13.83 -14.98
C LYS A 28 3.24 -13.97 -14.03
N HIS A 29 3.45 -13.68 -12.74
CA HIS A 29 2.37 -13.75 -11.76
C HIS A 29 1.39 -12.59 -11.87
N ILE A 30 1.84 -11.37 -12.21
CA ILE A 30 0.96 -10.25 -12.58
C ILE A 30 0.06 -10.66 -13.76
N SER A 31 0.64 -11.26 -14.82
CA SER A 31 -0.15 -11.73 -15.96
C SER A 31 -1.19 -12.81 -15.60
N LYS A 32 -0.92 -13.65 -14.58
CA LYS A 32 -1.93 -14.58 -14.05
C LYS A 32 -3.07 -13.85 -13.32
N ILE A 33 -2.76 -12.80 -12.56
CA ILE A 33 -3.78 -11.97 -11.90
C ILE A 33 -4.63 -11.25 -12.96
N GLU A 34 -4.02 -10.67 -13.98
CA GLU A 34 -4.74 -10.04 -15.10
C GLU A 34 -5.77 -10.99 -15.72
N LYS A 35 -5.34 -12.22 -16.04
CA LYS A 35 -6.22 -13.26 -16.61
C LYS A 35 -7.39 -13.62 -15.69
N LYS A 36 -7.13 -13.69 -14.38
CA LYS A 36 -8.16 -14.05 -13.39
C LYS A 36 -9.16 -12.93 -13.11
N THR A 37 -8.70 -11.68 -13.16
CA THR A 37 -9.52 -10.51 -12.77
C THR A 37 -10.13 -9.78 -13.94
N GLY A 38 -9.64 -10.00 -15.17
CA GLY A 38 -9.99 -9.21 -16.35
C GLY A 38 -9.45 -7.78 -16.32
N LYS A 39 -8.68 -7.42 -15.27
CA LYS A 39 -8.01 -6.11 -15.17
C LYS A 39 -6.66 -6.17 -15.87
N LYS A 40 -6.09 -5.00 -16.19
CA LYS A 40 -4.83 -4.89 -16.93
C LYS A 40 -3.82 -4.01 -16.19
N TRP A 41 -2.59 -4.51 -16.12
CA TRP A 41 -1.47 -3.79 -15.58
C TRP A 41 -1.17 -2.55 -16.43
N ASN A 42 -0.99 -1.39 -15.80
CA ASN A 42 -0.75 -0.11 -16.47
C ASN A 42 -1.81 0.29 -17.54
N SER A 43 -3.07 -0.06 -17.32
CA SER A 43 -4.14 0.22 -18.28
C SER A 43 -4.84 1.54 -17.96
N SER A 44 -5.07 2.35 -19.00
CA SER A 44 -5.90 3.56 -18.94
C SER A 44 -7.42 3.30 -19.04
N VAL A 45 -7.85 2.02 -19.05
CA VAL A 45 -9.27 1.66 -19.21
C VAL A 45 -9.77 0.85 -18.03
N ASN A 46 -9.06 -0.22 -17.65
CA ASN A 46 -9.42 -1.11 -16.56
C ASN A 46 -8.16 -1.50 -15.77
N PRO A 47 -7.58 -0.58 -14.99
CA PRO A 47 -6.30 -0.79 -14.35
C PRO A 47 -6.35 -1.88 -13.28
N LEU A 48 -5.34 -2.74 -13.29
CA LEU A 48 -5.03 -3.63 -12.18
C LEU A 48 -4.24 -2.84 -11.13
N LEU A 49 -4.81 -2.69 -9.96
CA LEU A 49 -4.12 -2.13 -8.79
C LEU A 49 -3.88 -3.23 -7.77
N VAL A 50 -2.76 -3.16 -7.08
CA VAL A 50 -2.38 -4.16 -6.07
C VAL A 50 -1.97 -3.50 -4.75
N SER A 51 -2.09 -4.26 -3.67
CA SER A 51 -1.38 -3.99 -2.42
C SER A 51 -0.13 -4.86 -2.34
N VAL A 52 0.91 -4.31 -1.73
CA VAL A 52 2.17 -5.02 -1.45
C VAL A 52 2.34 -5.02 0.06
N ARG A 53 2.29 -6.21 0.64
CA ARG A 53 2.24 -6.39 2.10
C ARG A 53 3.30 -7.36 2.57
N SER A 54 3.83 -7.14 3.75
CA SER A 54 4.66 -8.11 4.46
C SER A 54 3.88 -9.37 4.85
N GLY A 55 4.61 -10.46 5.09
CA GLY A 55 4.05 -11.71 5.60
C GLY A 55 5.11 -12.51 6.33
N ALA A 56 5.14 -12.45 7.64
CA ALA A 56 6.04 -13.24 8.47
C ALA A 56 5.32 -14.46 9.06
N ALA A 57 6.10 -15.44 9.51
CA ALA A 57 5.57 -16.64 10.18
C ALA A 57 4.80 -16.30 11.46
N ILE A 58 5.18 -15.21 12.13
CA ILE A 58 4.49 -14.65 13.29
C ILE A 58 3.90 -13.28 12.90
N SER A 59 2.65 -13.05 13.25
CA SER A 59 2.01 -11.75 13.05
C SER A 59 2.68 -10.68 13.91
N MET A 60 3.06 -9.59 13.27
CA MET A 60 3.70 -8.43 13.92
C MET A 60 2.96 -7.16 13.48
N PRO A 61 1.76 -6.89 14.06
CA PRO A 61 0.89 -5.79 13.63
C PRO A 61 1.61 -4.43 13.73
N GLY A 62 1.55 -3.61 12.68
CA GLY A 62 2.17 -2.29 12.65
C GLY A 62 3.71 -2.26 12.61
N MET A 63 4.37 -3.43 12.59
CA MET A 63 5.84 -3.49 12.63
C MET A 63 6.50 -3.46 11.27
N MET A 64 5.80 -3.87 10.24
CA MET A 64 6.30 -3.94 8.86
C MET A 64 5.38 -3.17 7.92
N ASP A 65 5.95 -2.73 6.82
CA ASP A 65 5.29 -1.80 5.92
C ASP A 65 4.32 -2.50 4.96
N THR A 66 3.31 -1.73 4.54
CA THR A 66 2.31 -2.07 3.52
C THR A 66 2.23 -0.91 2.54
N ILE A 67 2.06 -1.21 1.26
CA ILE A 67 1.81 -0.20 0.23
C ILE A 67 0.50 -0.57 -0.46
N LEU A 68 -0.44 0.37 -0.49
CA LEU A 68 -1.75 0.21 -1.09
C LEU A 68 -1.83 0.98 -2.42
N ASN A 69 -2.81 0.65 -3.26
CA ASN A 69 -3.11 1.34 -4.51
C ASN A 69 -1.95 1.39 -5.53
N LEU A 70 -0.98 0.48 -5.40
CA LEU A 70 0.17 0.40 -6.30
C LEU A 70 -0.31 0.08 -7.72
N GLY A 71 0.25 0.79 -8.69
CA GLY A 71 -0.18 0.77 -10.10
C GLY A 71 -0.90 2.06 -10.53
N LEU A 72 -1.23 2.95 -9.56
CA LEU A 72 -1.72 4.28 -9.90
C LEU A 72 -0.60 5.17 -10.45
N ASN A 73 -0.93 5.85 -11.53
CA ASN A 73 -0.16 6.90 -12.19
C ASN A 73 -1.14 7.83 -12.91
N ASP A 74 -0.63 8.86 -13.60
CA ASP A 74 -1.48 9.86 -14.27
C ASP A 74 -2.38 9.26 -15.35
N GLN A 75 -1.98 8.13 -15.95
CA GLN A 75 -2.77 7.44 -16.96
C GLN A 75 -3.80 6.50 -16.33
N THR A 76 -3.41 5.74 -15.32
CA THR A 76 -4.28 4.73 -14.70
C THR A 76 -5.33 5.35 -13.79
N VAL A 77 -5.07 6.54 -13.20
CA VAL A 77 -6.06 7.30 -12.42
C VAL A 77 -7.27 7.66 -13.28
N GLU A 78 -7.05 8.11 -14.51
CA GLU A 78 -8.13 8.42 -15.45
C GLU A 78 -8.93 7.17 -15.84
N GLY A 79 -8.25 6.04 -16.04
CA GLY A 79 -8.90 4.76 -16.31
C GLY A 79 -9.78 4.29 -15.17
N LEU A 80 -9.29 4.43 -13.93
CA LEU A 80 -10.06 4.08 -12.74
C LEU A 80 -11.27 5.01 -12.57
N ALA A 81 -11.11 6.31 -12.82
CA ALA A 81 -12.18 7.30 -12.75
C ALA A 81 -13.32 6.97 -13.71
N LYS A 82 -13.00 6.66 -14.96
CA LYS A 82 -14.00 6.23 -15.96
C LYS A 82 -14.70 4.93 -15.56
N LYS A 83 -13.94 3.97 -15.01
CA LYS A 83 -14.48 2.67 -14.61
C LYS A 83 -15.42 2.75 -13.43
N THR A 84 -15.12 3.60 -12.45
CA THR A 84 -15.89 3.74 -11.21
C THR A 84 -16.96 4.83 -11.28
N ASN A 85 -16.88 5.70 -12.28
CA ASN A 85 -17.66 6.94 -12.37
C ASN A 85 -17.56 7.79 -11.08
N ASN A 86 -16.40 7.76 -10.43
CA ASN A 86 -16.15 8.44 -9.16
C ASN A 86 -14.75 9.07 -9.15
N LEU A 87 -14.68 10.30 -9.65
CA LEU A 87 -13.44 11.09 -9.75
C LEU A 87 -12.82 11.31 -8.36
N ARG A 88 -13.67 11.66 -7.37
CA ARG A 88 -13.17 11.96 -6.04
C ARG A 88 -12.47 10.76 -5.41
N PHE A 89 -13.12 9.60 -5.39
CA PHE A 89 -12.54 8.34 -4.90
C PHE A 89 -11.18 8.06 -5.58
N THR A 90 -11.11 8.28 -6.88
CA THR A 90 -9.94 7.93 -7.66
C THR A 90 -8.75 8.84 -7.35
N TRP A 91 -8.98 10.15 -7.25
CA TRP A 91 -7.93 11.11 -6.91
C TRP A 91 -7.50 11.00 -5.45
N ASP A 92 -8.42 10.71 -4.52
CA ASP A 92 -8.09 10.40 -3.14
C ASP A 92 -7.24 9.12 -3.03
N SER A 93 -7.59 8.06 -3.78
CA SER A 93 -6.77 6.85 -3.83
C SER A 93 -5.37 7.12 -4.37
N TYR A 94 -5.22 8.03 -5.34
CA TYR A 94 -3.91 8.40 -5.88
C TYR A 94 -3.10 9.23 -4.89
N ARG A 95 -3.72 10.19 -4.21
CA ARG A 95 -3.12 10.97 -3.13
C ARG A 95 -2.57 10.05 -2.03
N ARG A 96 -3.40 9.13 -1.52
CA ARG A 96 -3.03 8.13 -0.50
C ARG A 96 -1.89 7.23 -0.96
N PHE A 97 -1.89 6.81 -2.23
CA PHE A 97 -0.80 6.01 -2.79
C PHE A 97 0.53 6.76 -2.75
N ILE A 98 0.57 8.02 -3.20
CA ILE A 98 1.82 8.81 -3.25
C ILE A 98 2.34 9.07 -1.83
N GLN A 99 1.47 9.42 -0.88
CA GLN A 99 1.83 9.60 0.54
C GLN A 99 2.45 8.33 1.10
N LEU A 100 1.74 7.21 0.99
CA LEU A 100 2.19 5.95 1.54
C LEU A 100 3.48 5.45 0.87
N PHE A 101 3.59 5.61 -0.45
CA PHE A 101 4.79 5.26 -1.20
C PHE A 101 5.98 6.16 -0.82
N GLY A 102 5.77 7.46 -0.70
CA GLY A 102 6.78 8.42 -0.27
C GLY A 102 7.32 8.11 1.14
N LYS A 103 6.42 7.83 2.06
CA LYS A 103 6.77 7.43 3.44
C LYS A 103 7.53 6.11 3.48
N VAL A 104 7.00 5.06 2.86
CA VAL A 104 7.51 3.69 3.01
C VAL A 104 8.73 3.44 2.13
N VAL A 105 8.71 3.90 0.88
CA VAL A 105 9.77 3.61 -0.10
C VAL A 105 10.91 4.61 -0.02
N PHE A 106 10.57 5.89 0.09
CA PHE A 106 11.57 6.97 0.08
C PHE A 106 11.98 7.42 1.49
N GLY A 107 11.23 7.02 2.53
CA GLY A 107 11.53 7.41 3.91
C GLY A 107 11.24 8.88 4.20
N ILE A 108 10.31 9.48 3.46
CA ILE A 108 9.89 10.86 3.68
C ILE A 108 9.04 10.93 4.94
N ASP A 109 9.26 11.96 5.75
CA ASP A 109 8.48 12.19 6.95
C ASP A 109 7.01 12.48 6.60
N ASP A 110 6.09 11.83 7.31
CA ASP A 110 4.64 11.92 7.10
C ASP A 110 4.14 13.37 7.27
N GLU A 111 4.72 14.10 8.21
CA GLU A 111 4.39 15.49 8.52
C GLU A 111 4.41 16.39 7.27
N LYS A 112 5.34 16.15 6.33
CA LYS A 112 5.40 16.93 5.08
C LYS A 112 4.17 16.74 4.19
N PHE A 113 3.59 15.56 4.21
CA PHE A 113 2.37 15.26 3.48
C PHE A 113 1.14 15.80 4.22
N ASP A 114 1.12 15.65 5.55
CA ASP A 114 0.03 16.10 6.41
C ASP A 114 -0.11 17.63 6.36
N ASP A 115 0.98 18.39 6.37
CA ASP A 115 0.98 19.85 6.20
C ASP A 115 0.24 20.29 4.92
N VAL A 116 0.47 19.59 3.81
CA VAL A 116 -0.20 19.91 2.53
C VAL A 116 -1.68 19.57 2.60
N LEU A 117 -2.02 18.41 3.22
CA LEU A 117 -3.40 17.95 3.36
C LEU A 117 -4.20 18.89 4.26
N ASP A 118 -3.65 19.27 5.41
CA ASP A 118 -4.28 20.18 6.35
C ASP A 118 -4.44 21.60 5.78
N SER A 119 -3.45 22.07 5.04
CA SER A 119 -3.56 23.35 4.29
C SER A 119 -4.71 23.31 3.29
N ALA A 120 -4.90 22.20 2.59
CA ALA A 120 -6.01 22.04 1.64
C ALA A 120 -7.37 21.97 2.34
N LYS A 121 -7.47 21.24 3.47
CA LYS A 121 -8.69 21.19 4.29
C LYS A 121 -9.07 22.57 4.81
N ASN A 122 -8.10 23.29 5.36
CA ASN A 122 -8.31 24.65 5.86
C ASN A 122 -8.78 25.61 4.76
N SER A 123 -8.24 25.49 3.54
CA SER A 123 -8.61 26.37 2.42
C SER A 123 -10.05 26.15 1.94
N GLN A 124 -10.64 24.99 2.20
CA GLN A 124 -12.03 24.64 1.87
C GLN A 124 -12.99 24.71 3.07
N ASP A 125 -12.48 25.03 4.26
CA ASP A 125 -13.25 25.00 5.52
C ASP A 125 -13.91 23.61 5.77
N VAL A 126 -13.16 22.53 5.49
CA VAL A 126 -13.58 21.14 5.73
C VAL A 126 -12.70 20.47 6.79
N LYS A 127 -13.27 19.50 7.51
CA LYS A 127 -12.55 18.79 8.59
C LYS A 127 -12.04 17.43 8.13
N GLU A 128 -12.84 16.71 7.36
CA GLU A 128 -12.55 15.34 6.97
C GLU A 128 -11.92 15.28 5.57
N ASP A 129 -11.00 14.37 5.37
CA ASP A 129 -10.42 14.09 4.04
C ASP A 129 -11.51 13.76 3.02
N GLY A 130 -12.59 13.14 3.52
CA GLY A 130 -13.77 12.77 2.76
C GLY A 130 -14.50 13.92 2.09
N ASP A 131 -14.37 15.13 2.60
CA ASP A 131 -15.08 16.32 2.14
C ASP A 131 -14.28 17.15 1.11
N LEU A 132 -13.00 16.81 0.90
CA LEU A 132 -12.17 17.47 -0.12
C LEU A 132 -12.75 17.25 -1.53
N ASN A 133 -12.82 18.32 -2.30
CA ASN A 133 -13.25 18.25 -3.70
C ASN A 133 -12.15 17.70 -4.64
N VAL A 134 -12.51 17.41 -5.89
CA VAL A 134 -11.62 16.79 -6.87
C VAL A 134 -10.42 17.69 -7.21
N GLU A 135 -10.66 18.98 -7.37
CA GLU A 135 -9.66 19.98 -7.73
C GLU A 135 -8.54 20.06 -6.67
N SER A 136 -8.93 20.05 -5.39
CA SER A 136 -7.97 20.05 -4.30
C SER A 136 -7.20 18.75 -4.20
N LEU A 137 -7.85 17.60 -4.41
CA LEU A 137 -7.17 16.31 -4.45
C LEU A 137 -6.14 16.25 -5.59
N GLN A 138 -6.45 16.82 -6.76
CA GLN A 138 -5.50 16.94 -7.86
C GLN A 138 -4.31 17.84 -7.52
N GLU A 139 -4.56 18.95 -6.83
CA GLU A 139 -3.49 19.84 -6.37
C GLU A 139 -2.61 19.18 -5.32
N ILE A 140 -3.20 18.47 -4.36
CA ILE A 140 -2.46 17.68 -3.36
C ILE A 140 -1.56 16.64 -4.04
N VAL A 141 -2.07 15.90 -5.04
CA VAL A 141 -1.30 14.94 -5.82
C VAL A 141 -0.07 15.59 -6.46
N ARG A 142 -0.22 16.79 -7.05
CA ARG A 142 0.90 17.53 -7.63
C ARG A 142 1.94 17.91 -6.57
N LYS A 143 1.50 18.44 -5.43
CA LYS A 143 2.39 18.82 -4.31
C LYS A 143 3.10 17.62 -3.71
N TYR A 144 2.41 16.51 -3.54
CA TYR A 144 3.01 15.26 -3.03
C TYR A 144 4.09 14.70 -3.95
N LYS A 145 3.89 14.78 -5.27
CA LYS A 145 4.94 14.43 -6.25
C LYS A 145 6.14 15.35 -6.13
N SER A 146 5.91 16.66 -5.97
CA SER A 146 7.01 17.62 -5.78
C SER A 146 7.81 17.34 -4.50
N ILE A 147 7.15 17.01 -3.39
CA ILE A 147 7.82 16.57 -2.14
C ILE A 147 8.72 15.34 -2.40
N CYS A 148 8.19 14.34 -3.12
CA CYS A 148 8.96 13.15 -3.47
C CYS A 148 10.16 13.49 -4.38
N GLU A 149 9.97 14.37 -5.36
CA GLU A 149 11.01 14.80 -6.29
C GLU A 149 12.11 15.60 -5.59
N GLU A 150 11.75 16.53 -4.73
CA GLU A 150 12.70 17.30 -3.91
C GLU A 150 13.54 16.40 -3.00
N HIS A 151 12.92 15.40 -2.39
CA HIS A 151 13.60 14.47 -1.48
C HIS A 151 14.54 13.51 -2.23
N THR A 152 14.07 12.94 -3.34
CA THR A 152 14.80 11.89 -4.06
C THR A 152 15.69 12.40 -5.18
N ARG A 153 15.51 13.66 -5.62
CA ARG A 153 16.10 14.25 -6.82
C ARG A 153 15.72 13.50 -8.11
N ARG A 154 14.58 12.83 -8.09
CA ARG A 154 14.02 12.08 -9.23
C ARG A 154 12.51 12.24 -9.27
N ASN A 155 11.93 12.20 -10.46
CA ASN A 155 10.47 12.20 -10.61
C ASN A 155 9.84 11.02 -9.89
N PHE A 156 8.63 11.20 -9.40
CA PHE A 156 7.84 10.10 -8.85
C PHE A 156 7.65 9.01 -9.91
N PRO A 157 7.89 7.71 -9.59
CA PRO A 157 7.85 6.64 -10.58
C PRO A 157 6.43 6.46 -11.15
N THR A 158 6.30 6.53 -12.47
CA THR A 158 5.04 6.35 -13.19
C THR A 158 4.89 4.96 -13.80
N ASP A 159 5.99 4.21 -13.96
CA ASP A 159 5.95 2.81 -14.37
C ASP A 159 5.57 1.91 -13.20
N PRO A 160 4.42 1.19 -13.26
CA PRO A 160 4.02 0.28 -12.20
C PRO A 160 5.02 -0.86 -11.93
N ASN A 161 5.87 -1.23 -12.89
CA ASN A 161 6.92 -2.22 -12.65
C ASN A 161 8.02 -1.67 -11.78
N GLU A 162 8.42 -0.41 -11.99
CA GLU A 162 9.35 0.30 -11.11
C GLU A 162 8.76 0.47 -9.71
N GLN A 163 7.50 0.91 -9.62
CA GLN A 163 6.79 1.01 -8.35
C GLN A 163 6.80 -0.33 -7.59
N LEU A 164 6.48 -1.43 -8.27
CA LEU A 164 6.42 -2.76 -7.67
C LEU A 164 7.80 -3.25 -7.22
N ASN A 165 8.84 -3.01 -8.02
CA ASN A 165 10.21 -3.34 -7.66
C ASN A 165 10.64 -2.62 -6.37
N LEU A 166 10.43 -1.31 -6.30
CA LEU A 166 10.77 -0.48 -5.13
C LEU A 166 9.94 -0.88 -3.90
N ALA A 167 8.66 -1.20 -4.08
CA ALA A 167 7.78 -1.64 -3.00
C ALA A 167 8.22 -3.00 -2.41
N ILE A 168 8.61 -3.96 -3.25
CA ILE A 168 9.15 -5.26 -2.80
C ILE A 168 10.42 -5.04 -1.95
N GLU A 169 11.34 -4.19 -2.43
CA GLU A 169 12.54 -3.87 -1.68
C GLU A 169 12.23 -3.20 -0.33
N ALA A 170 11.28 -2.25 -0.31
CA ALA A 170 10.88 -1.56 0.91
C ALA A 170 10.31 -2.53 1.94
N VAL A 171 9.44 -3.46 1.52
CA VAL A 171 8.91 -4.51 2.41
C VAL A 171 10.03 -5.42 2.93
N PHE A 172 11.00 -5.82 2.11
CA PHE A 172 12.14 -6.58 2.62
C PHE A 172 12.99 -5.77 3.60
N LYS A 173 13.21 -4.47 3.34
CA LYS A 173 13.93 -3.57 4.25
C LYS A 173 13.24 -3.45 5.59
N SER A 174 11.90 -3.40 5.63
CA SER A 174 11.13 -3.24 6.86
C SER A 174 11.33 -4.40 7.85
N TRP A 175 11.70 -5.62 7.37
CA TRP A 175 12.07 -6.74 8.24
C TRP A 175 13.22 -6.42 9.20
N LYS A 176 14.19 -5.60 8.77
CA LYS A 176 15.31 -5.14 9.59
C LYS A 176 15.15 -3.68 10.05
N GLY A 177 13.96 -3.11 9.95
CA GLY A 177 13.63 -1.83 10.55
C GLY A 177 13.60 -1.90 12.08
N ASP A 178 13.88 -0.79 12.74
CA ASP A 178 14.01 -0.72 14.21
C ASP A 178 12.79 -1.22 14.94
N ARG A 179 11.58 -0.87 14.48
CA ARG A 179 10.31 -1.34 15.05
C ARG A 179 10.21 -2.87 15.02
N ALA A 180 10.49 -3.47 13.87
CA ALA A 180 10.41 -4.92 13.69
C ALA A 180 11.50 -5.68 14.47
N ILE A 181 12.70 -5.12 14.58
CA ILE A 181 13.80 -5.67 15.41
C ILE A 181 13.41 -5.62 16.88
N LYS A 182 12.96 -4.46 17.37
CA LYS A 182 12.55 -4.27 18.76
C LYS A 182 11.42 -5.22 19.15
N TYR A 183 10.37 -5.29 18.33
CA TYR A 183 9.24 -6.19 18.56
C TYR A 183 9.67 -7.66 18.67
N ARG A 184 10.52 -8.16 17.74
CA ARG A 184 11.01 -9.54 17.79
C ARG A 184 11.82 -9.81 19.05
N LYS A 185 12.65 -8.85 19.47
CA LYS A 185 13.44 -8.97 20.71
C LYS A 185 12.55 -9.06 21.95
N GLU A 186 11.57 -8.18 22.05
CA GLU A 186 10.64 -8.13 23.21
C GLU A 186 9.74 -9.36 23.29
N ASN A 187 9.38 -9.95 22.15
CA ASN A 187 8.53 -11.13 22.08
C ASN A 187 9.31 -12.46 21.93
N ASN A 188 10.63 -12.45 22.10
CA ASN A 188 11.50 -13.63 21.97
C ASN A 188 11.34 -14.38 20.64
N ILE A 189 11.06 -13.66 19.55
CA ILE A 189 10.93 -14.23 18.20
C ILE A 189 12.34 -14.40 17.62
N THR A 190 12.86 -15.62 17.72
CA THR A 190 14.17 -16.02 17.20
C THR A 190 14.11 -16.32 15.69
N LYS A 191 15.28 -16.50 15.07
CA LYS A 191 15.37 -16.89 13.65
C LYS A 191 14.74 -18.24 13.34
N ASP A 192 14.71 -19.14 14.32
CA ASP A 192 14.09 -20.47 14.16
C ASP A 192 12.57 -20.38 14.13
N ILE A 193 11.99 -19.35 14.75
CA ILE A 193 10.56 -19.08 14.75
C ILE A 193 10.16 -18.29 13.50
N ALA A 194 10.90 -17.24 13.16
CA ALA A 194 10.64 -16.39 11.99
C ALA A 194 11.95 -15.86 11.39
N ASN A 195 12.22 -16.23 10.15
CA ASN A 195 13.43 -15.85 9.42
C ASN A 195 13.09 -15.16 8.10
N GLY A 196 13.03 -13.85 8.12
CA GLY A 196 12.64 -13.02 6.98
C GLY A 196 11.15 -12.74 6.89
N THR A 197 10.78 -11.88 5.98
CA THR A 197 9.39 -11.60 5.60
C THR A 197 9.12 -12.05 4.17
N ALA A 198 7.95 -12.60 3.94
CA ALA A 198 7.40 -12.74 2.60
C ALA A 198 6.86 -11.38 2.11
N VAL A 199 6.62 -11.28 0.82
CA VAL A 199 5.89 -10.17 0.20
C VAL A 199 4.65 -10.71 -0.48
N ASN A 200 3.49 -10.26 -0.02
CA ASN A 200 2.20 -10.62 -0.59
C ASN A 200 1.75 -9.51 -1.56
N VAL A 201 1.58 -9.87 -2.83
CA VAL A 201 1.03 -8.98 -3.87
C VAL A 201 -0.40 -9.42 -4.14
N VAL A 202 -1.36 -8.56 -3.75
CA VAL A 202 -2.79 -8.88 -3.74
C VAL A 202 -3.57 -7.81 -4.48
N THR A 203 -4.55 -8.22 -5.28
CA THR A 203 -5.44 -7.29 -5.98
C THR A 203 -6.18 -6.40 -4.99
N MET A 204 -6.23 -5.10 -5.28
CA MET A 204 -7.00 -4.16 -4.47
C MET A 204 -8.51 -4.41 -4.57
N VAL A 205 -9.15 -4.35 -3.41
CA VAL A 205 -10.59 -4.24 -3.22
C VAL A 205 -10.84 -2.98 -2.40
N PHE A 206 -11.82 -2.18 -2.77
CA PHE A 206 -12.01 -0.85 -2.24
C PHE A 206 -13.25 -0.77 -1.35
N GLY A 207 -13.06 -0.43 -0.08
CA GLY A 207 -14.12 -0.14 0.87
C GLY A 207 -14.57 1.34 0.88
N ASN A 208 -13.88 2.19 0.09
CA ASN A 208 -14.08 3.65 0.03
C ASN A 208 -14.63 4.14 -1.33
N MET A 209 -15.37 3.30 -2.04
CA MET A 209 -15.99 3.68 -3.32
C MET A 209 -17.30 4.46 -3.15
N GLY A 210 -17.78 4.61 -1.95
CA GLY A 210 -19.04 5.27 -1.60
C GLY A 210 -19.77 4.55 -0.46
N ASN A 211 -20.94 5.05 -0.08
CA ASN A 211 -21.70 4.59 1.11
C ASN A 211 -22.17 3.13 1.03
N SER A 212 -22.10 2.49 -0.13
CA SER A 212 -22.40 1.06 -0.30
C SER A 212 -21.18 0.16 -0.13
N SER A 213 -20.01 0.74 0.14
CA SER A 213 -18.75 0.04 0.35
C SER A 213 -18.31 0.19 1.81
N ALA A 214 -17.60 -0.79 2.32
CA ALA A 214 -17.11 -0.78 3.70
C ALA A 214 -15.80 -1.54 3.82
N THR A 215 -15.07 -1.25 4.88
CA THR A 215 -13.90 -2.02 5.33
C THR A 215 -14.10 -2.37 6.81
N GLY A 216 -13.61 -3.51 7.25
CA GLY A 216 -13.76 -3.92 8.63
C GLY A 216 -12.76 -4.97 9.06
N VAL A 217 -12.74 -5.21 10.36
CA VAL A 217 -11.96 -6.26 11.02
C VAL A 217 -12.92 -7.24 11.67
N VAL A 218 -12.74 -8.52 11.39
CA VAL A 218 -13.59 -9.58 11.89
C VAL A 218 -12.75 -10.66 12.57
N PHE A 219 -13.16 -11.02 13.78
CA PHE A 219 -12.60 -12.13 14.54
C PHE A 219 -13.53 -13.33 14.47
N THR A 220 -12.96 -14.51 14.30
CA THR A 220 -13.71 -15.78 14.25
C THR A 220 -14.07 -16.31 15.63
N ARG A 221 -13.62 -15.64 16.67
CA ARG A 221 -13.91 -15.94 18.08
C ARG A 221 -14.08 -14.66 18.86
N ASN A 222 -14.98 -14.70 19.84
CA ASN A 222 -15.14 -13.63 20.81
C ASN A 222 -13.85 -13.48 21.64
N GLY A 223 -13.26 -12.28 21.62
CA GLY A 223 -12.00 -11.97 22.30
C GLY A 223 -12.06 -12.03 23.83
N HIS A 224 -13.24 -11.91 24.42
CA HIS A 224 -13.44 -11.86 25.88
C HIS A 224 -13.64 -13.25 26.50
N ASN A 225 -14.35 -14.16 25.80
CA ASN A 225 -14.76 -15.44 26.36
C ASN A 225 -14.31 -16.67 25.55
N GLY A 226 -13.67 -16.47 24.38
CA GLY A 226 -13.17 -17.53 23.52
C GLY A 226 -14.24 -18.32 22.75
N LYS A 227 -15.53 -17.99 22.90
CA LYS A 227 -16.61 -18.65 22.15
C LYS A 227 -16.44 -18.48 20.65
N ARG A 228 -16.91 -19.48 19.90
CA ARG A 228 -16.88 -19.47 18.43
C ARG A 228 -18.05 -18.63 17.90
N GLU A 229 -17.95 -17.34 18.09
CA GLU A 229 -18.90 -16.33 17.65
C GLU A 229 -18.13 -15.31 16.81
N ILE A 230 -18.70 -14.88 15.68
CA ILE A 230 -18.12 -13.84 14.86
C ILE A 230 -18.33 -12.51 15.56
N GLU A 231 -17.26 -11.79 15.80
CA GLU A 231 -17.23 -10.44 16.37
C GLU A 231 -16.36 -9.54 15.51
N GLY A 232 -16.76 -8.27 15.36
CA GLY A 232 -15.97 -7.34 14.58
C GLY A 232 -16.64 -5.98 14.44
N GLU A 233 -15.93 -5.09 13.80
CA GLU A 233 -16.37 -3.74 13.49
C GLU A 233 -16.11 -3.43 12.01
N TYR A 234 -16.85 -2.50 11.46
CA TYR A 234 -16.67 -2.03 10.11
C TYR A 234 -16.95 -0.53 10.01
N LEU A 235 -16.31 0.09 9.04
CA LEU A 235 -16.51 1.49 8.70
C LEU A 235 -16.96 1.59 7.24
N THR A 236 -18.06 2.29 7.00
CA THR A 236 -18.58 2.54 5.65
C THR A 236 -17.74 3.60 4.94
N ASN A 237 -17.60 3.48 3.63
CA ASN A 237 -16.84 4.40 2.78
C ASN A 237 -15.40 4.62 3.27
N ALA A 238 -14.73 3.55 3.72
CA ALA A 238 -13.42 3.59 4.34
C ALA A 238 -12.44 2.62 3.69
N GLN A 239 -11.16 2.97 3.71
CA GLN A 239 -10.06 2.09 3.31
C GLN A 239 -9.52 1.34 4.54
N GLY A 240 -8.73 0.26 4.33
CA GLY A 240 -8.26 -0.58 5.43
C GLY A 240 -7.41 0.13 6.50
N GLU A 241 -6.82 1.26 6.16
CA GLU A 241 -6.03 2.10 7.07
C GLU A 241 -6.87 3.05 7.93
N ASP A 242 -8.16 3.16 7.62
CA ASP A 242 -9.11 4.03 8.35
C ASP A 242 -9.81 3.26 9.51
N VAL A 243 -9.60 1.92 9.62
CA VAL A 243 -10.24 1.02 10.60
C VAL A 243 -9.27 0.61 11.71
#